data_9c2846cdeb1302bdb88152634c3d1531
#
_entry.id   9c2846cdeb1302bdb88152634c3d1531
#
_cell.length_a   1.000
_cell.length_b   1.000
_cell.length_c   1.000
_cell.angle_alpha   90.00
_cell.angle_beta   90.00
_cell.angle_gamma   90.00
#
_symmetry.space_group_name_H-M   'P 1'
#
loop_
_entity.id
_entity.type
_entity.pdbx_description
1 polymer ?
#
loop_
_entity_poly.entity_id
_entity_poly.type
_entity_poly.pdbx_seq_one_letter_code
_entity_poly.pdbx_strand_id
1 'polypeptide(L)'
;PIGVASRLLVQGLYGILPDVLNGKMVIRPGFPAGWSKASISLPDITYHFVRENDTDIYRIEQRFKAPLALTLQVNVGRERIHSVKVNGKEVDWSFAEAASGYPVVVIPASSTKKSIVEIVWEGNRLNPVLPEIQAEALAEIRIPSILGAVFGEIYDPQGVLIQPNVSDTSIRSKVNDHLGHHTFFVRMKQGQMEWWQPVNVQITKSEKSPVILPFSQVNTSECRVMNMDSLFNANVTDIFRNEYLTPRSPYTTLQLPV
;
A
#
# COMPACT_ATOMS: atom_id res chain seq x y z
N PRO A 1 29.00 -8.30 2.30
CA PRO A 1 27.68 -8.65 2.86
C PRO A 1 27.44 -8.07 4.26
N ILE A 2 28.47 -7.98 5.14
CA ILE A 2 28.30 -7.53 6.54
C ILE A 2 27.82 -6.07 6.62
N GLY A 3 28.29 -5.18 5.76
CA GLY A 3 27.88 -3.78 5.75
C GLY A 3 26.41 -3.54 5.38
N VAL A 4 25.79 -4.46 4.63
CA VAL A 4 24.37 -4.37 4.27
C VAL A 4 23.47 -4.67 5.48
N ALA A 5 23.82 -5.69 6.27
CA ALA A 5 23.02 -6.08 7.45
C ALA A 5 23.03 -4.98 8.51
N SER A 6 24.20 -4.37 8.80
CA SER A 6 24.26 -3.26 9.76
C SER A 6 23.52 -2.01 9.25
N ARG A 7 23.56 -1.73 7.95
CA ARG A 7 22.82 -0.64 7.35
C ARG A 7 21.30 -0.88 7.43
N LEU A 8 20.84 -2.09 7.14
CA LEU A 8 19.41 -2.46 7.29
C LEU A 8 18.94 -2.30 8.73
N LEU A 9 19.76 -2.69 9.71
CA LEU A 9 19.43 -2.51 11.11
C LEU A 9 19.34 -1.02 11.46
N VAL A 10 20.36 -0.23 11.18
CA VAL A 10 20.44 1.18 11.58
C VAL A 10 19.44 2.05 10.81
N GLN A 11 19.43 1.94 9.49
CA GLN A 11 18.58 2.79 8.63
C GLN A 11 17.18 2.23 8.42
N GLY A 12 17.01 0.90 8.39
CA GLY A 12 15.71 0.26 8.20
C GLY A 12 14.93 0.14 9.50
N LEU A 13 15.44 -0.62 10.47
CA LEU A 13 14.69 -0.90 11.70
C LEU A 13 14.68 0.27 12.68
N TYR A 14 15.84 0.88 12.95
CA TYR A 14 15.94 2.05 13.84
C TYR A 14 15.65 3.37 13.11
N GLY A 15 15.72 3.39 11.78
CA GLY A 15 15.36 4.53 10.95
C GLY A 15 16.27 5.74 11.14
N ILE A 16 17.52 5.55 11.56
CA ILE A 16 18.46 6.64 11.84
C ILE A 16 19.09 7.11 10.53
N LEU A 17 18.77 8.32 10.09
CA LEU A 17 19.18 8.93 8.82
C LEU A 17 19.85 10.29 9.08
N PRO A 18 21.15 10.31 9.41
CA PRO A 18 21.88 11.56 9.62
C PRO A 18 22.24 12.20 8.28
N ASP A 19 21.99 13.50 8.17
CA ASP A 19 22.47 14.39 7.11
C ASP A 19 23.38 15.45 7.75
N VAL A 20 24.59 15.05 8.02
CA VAL A 20 25.58 15.88 8.77
C VAL A 20 25.94 17.13 7.99
N LEU A 21 25.98 17.06 6.65
CA LEU A 21 26.33 18.20 5.79
C LEU A 21 25.30 19.33 5.91
N ASN A 22 24.03 18.97 6.04
CA ASN A 22 22.93 19.94 6.22
C ASN A 22 22.54 20.16 7.67
N GLY A 23 23.28 19.60 8.63
CA GLY A 23 23.02 19.73 10.04
C GLY A 23 21.69 19.13 10.51
N LYS A 24 21.18 18.12 9.80
CA LYS A 24 19.86 17.51 10.03
C LYS A 24 19.97 16.02 10.34
N MET A 25 19.01 15.50 11.07
CA MET A 25 18.84 14.07 11.30
C MET A 25 17.35 13.73 11.31
N VAL A 26 16.97 12.74 10.53
CA VAL A 26 15.62 12.15 10.59
C VAL A 26 15.72 10.80 11.29
N ILE A 27 14.82 10.54 12.23
CA ILE A 27 14.61 9.22 12.82
C ILE A 27 13.21 8.76 12.43
N ARG A 28 13.14 7.64 11.69
CA ARG A 28 11.89 7.00 11.23
C ARG A 28 11.90 5.55 11.65
N PRO A 29 11.54 5.22 12.90
CA PRO A 29 11.57 3.85 13.41
C PRO A 29 10.60 2.95 12.64
N GLY A 30 11.11 1.79 12.22
CA GLY A 30 10.35 0.72 11.58
C GLY A 30 10.03 -0.41 12.55
N PHE A 31 9.78 -0.11 13.83
CA PHE A 31 9.53 -1.15 14.83
C PHE A 31 8.20 -1.87 14.58
N PRO A 32 8.16 -3.20 14.71
CA PRO A 32 6.91 -3.95 14.72
C PRO A 32 5.94 -3.41 15.79
N ALA A 33 4.66 -3.38 15.47
CA ALA A 33 3.62 -2.82 16.36
C ALA A 33 3.57 -3.48 17.75
N GLY A 34 4.00 -4.76 17.86
CA GLY A 34 4.05 -5.49 19.13
C GLY A 34 5.27 -5.19 20.02
N TRP A 35 6.22 -4.37 19.54
CA TRP A 35 7.39 -4.05 20.36
C TRP A 35 7.07 -2.96 21.38
N SER A 36 7.40 -3.24 22.64
CA SER A 36 7.27 -2.28 23.74
C SER A 36 8.58 -1.57 24.07
N LYS A 37 9.71 -2.05 23.56
CA LYS A 37 11.03 -1.44 23.77
C LYS A 37 12.00 -1.78 22.65
N ALA A 38 12.88 -0.86 22.35
CA ALA A 38 14.03 -1.05 21.47
C ALA A 38 15.16 -0.12 21.89
N SER A 39 16.40 -0.54 21.71
CA SER A 39 17.55 0.32 21.97
C SER A 39 18.72 -0.01 21.05
N ILE A 40 19.48 1.03 20.69
CA ILE A 40 20.72 0.92 19.94
C ILE A 40 21.73 1.93 20.48
N SER A 41 22.99 1.53 20.58
CA SER A 41 24.09 2.42 20.92
C SER A 41 25.15 2.34 19.83
N LEU A 42 25.36 3.47 19.17
CA LEU A 42 26.37 3.69 18.13
C LEU A 42 27.37 4.76 18.64
N PRO A 43 28.55 4.90 18.03
CA PRO A 43 29.52 5.91 18.46
C PRO A 43 28.92 7.33 18.60
N ASP A 44 28.11 7.74 17.60
CA ASP A 44 27.60 9.12 17.51
C ASP A 44 26.16 9.29 18.02
N ILE A 45 25.44 8.21 18.30
CA ILE A 45 24.05 8.27 18.75
C ILE A 45 23.69 7.10 19.66
N THR A 46 22.95 7.40 20.71
CA THR A 46 22.23 6.39 21.51
C THR A 46 20.73 6.67 21.39
N TYR A 47 19.96 5.64 21.14
CA TYR A 47 18.53 5.75 20.93
C TYR A 47 17.81 4.64 21.71
N HIS A 48 16.85 5.05 22.54
CA HIS A 48 15.98 4.16 23.30
C HIS A 48 14.53 4.50 23.01
N PHE A 49 13.76 3.49 22.70
CA PHE A 49 12.30 3.53 22.57
C PHE A 49 11.66 2.68 23.65
N VAL A 50 10.64 3.20 24.28
CA VAL A 50 9.78 2.49 25.24
C VAL A 50 8.33 2.87 24.97
N ARG A 51 7.45 1.86 24.96
CA ARG A 51 6.00 2.01 24.91
C ARG A 51 5.41 1.53 26.22
N GLU A 52 4.76 2.42 26.93
CA GLU A 52 4.07 2.14 28.18
C GLU A 52 2.60 2.53 28.03
N ASN A 53 1.71 1.53 28.02
CA ASN A 53 0.28 1.72 27.74
C ASN A 53 0.04 2.49 26.43
N ASP A 54 -0.44 3.71 26.51
CA ASP A 54 -0.76 4.58 25.38
C ASP A 54 0.30 5.68 25.15
N THR A 55 1.46 5.54 25.77
CA THR A 55 2.55 6.51 25.67
C THR A 55 3.78 5.90 25.03
N ASP A 56 4.26 6.54 23.97
CA ASP A 56 5.53 6.24 23.32
C ASP A 56 6.59 7.25 23.76
N ILE A 57 7.72 6.76 24.26
CA ILE A 57 8.83 7.57 24.74
C ILE A 57 10.07 7.25 23.93
N TYR A 58 10.63 8.27 23.31
CA TYR A 58 11.86 8.21 22.53
C TYR A 58 12.94 9.04 23.21
N ARG A 59 14.03 8.40 23.65
CA ARG A 59 15.19 9.05 24.25
C ARG A 59 16.35 8.96 23.29
N ILE A 60 16.82 10.09 22.78
CA ILE A 60 17.86 10.20 21.77
C ILE A 60 19.00 11.05 22.34
N GLU A 61 20.20 10.49 22.34
CA GLU A 61 21.44 11.20 22.71
C GLU A 61 22.40 11.26 21.55
N GLN A 62 22.73 12.46 21.09
CA GLN A 62 23.65 12.73 19.99
C GLN A 62 25.04 13.10 20.54
N ARG A 63 26.08 12.51 19.95
CA ARG A 63 27.49 12.79 20.27
C ARG A 63 28.24 13.41 19.11
N PHE A 64 27.54 13.89 18.08
CA PHE A 64 28.15 14.66 17.00
C PHE A 64 28.83 15.92 17.54
N LYS A 65 29.87 16.40 16.84
CA LYS A 65 30.59 17.62 17.22
C LYS A 65 29.65 18.81 17.39
N ALA A 66 28.72 18.98 16.47
CA ALA A 66 27.57 19.87 16.58
C ALA A 66 26.28 19.04 16.58
N PRO A 67 25.31 19.31 17.48
CA PRO A 67 24.03 18.60 17.46
C PRO A 67 23.28 18.86 16.17
N LEU A 68 22.73 17.79 15.57
CA LEU A 68 21.91 17.88 14.38
C LEU A 68 20.46 18.25 14.75
N ALA A 69 19.80 19.02 13.88
CA ALA A 69 18.37 19.29 14.02
C ALA A 69 17.60 17.97 13.80
N LEU A 70 16.99 17.48 14.87
CA LEU A 70 16.29 16.20 14.89
C LEU A 70 14.84 16.37 14.46
N THR A 71 14.41 15.50 13.54
CA THR A 71 13.01 15.29 13.20
C THR A 71 12.67 13.82 13.44
N LEU A 72 11.64 13.57 14.27
CA LEU A 72 11.11 12.22 14.48
C LEU A 72 9.88 12.03 13.61
N GLN A 73 9.85 10.92 12.83
CA GLN A 73 8.72 10.53 12.00
C GLN A 73 8.21 9.18 12.47
N VAL A 74 6.99 9.13 12.96
CA VAL A 74 6.44 7.95 13.64
C VAL A 74 5.19 7.46 12.94
N ASN A 75 5.13 6.15 12.69
CA ASN A 75 3.90 5.51 12.26
C ASN A 75 2.85 5.58 13.38
N VAL A 76 1.67 6.03 13.02
CA VAL A 76 0.58 6.23 13.97
C VAL A 76 -0.09 4.90 14.31
N GLY A 77 -0.23 4.62 15.59
CA GLY A 77 -0.88 3.40 16.07
C GLY A 77 -2.35 3.58 16.48
N ARG A 78 -2.81 4.82 16.68
CA ARG A 78 -4.18 5.14 17.14
C ARG A 78 -4.76 6.32 16.39
N GLU A 79 -6.06 6.47 16.47
CA GLU A 79 -6.82 7.47 15.69
C GLU A 79 -6.68 8.92 16.16
N ARG A 80 -6.05 9.15 17.35
CA ARG A 80 -5.80 10.48 17.90
C ARG A 80 -4.48 10.56 18.65
N ILE A 81 -3.95 11.77 18.70
CA ILE A 81 -2.85 12.18 19.59
C ILE A 81 -3.45 13.09 20.64
N HIS A 82 -3.25 12.71 21.91
CA HIS A 82 -3.63 13.54 23.05
C HIS A 82 -2.61 14.67 23.27
N SER A 83 -1.32 14.34 23.27
CA SER A 83 -0.25 15.34 23.41
C SER A 83 1.07 14.83 22.81
N VAL A 84 1.89 15.78 22.36
CA VAL A 84 3.28 15.55 21.97
C VAL A 84 4.16 16.50 22.74
N LYS A 85 5.16 15.97 23.44
CA LYS A 85 6.12 16.76 24.22
C LYS A 85 7.54 16.46 23.79
N VAL A 86 8.35 17.52 23.68
CA VAL A 86 9.79 17.42 23.48
C VAL A 86 10.49 18.08 24.66
N ASN A 87 11.29 17.29 25.38
CA ASN A 87 11.95 17.73 26.62
C ASN A 87 10.97 18.35 27.62
N GLY A 88 9.79 17.76 27.78
CA GLY A 88 8.72 18.18 28.70
C GLY A 88 7.87 19.36 28.23
N LYS A 89 8.16 19.95 27.07
CA LYS A 89 7.37 21.04 26.47
C LYS A 89 6.49 20.54 25.35
N GLU A 90 5.25 20.97 25.28
CA GLU A 90 4.36 20.69 24.16
C GLU A 90 4.92 21.31 22.89
N VAL A 91 4.79 20.55 21.78
CA VAL A 91 5.23 20.96 20.45
C VAL A 91 4.16 20.62 19.42
N ASP A 92 4.11 21.44 18.38
CA ASP A 92 3.29 21.15 17.22
C ASP A 92 3.86 19.98 16.42
N TRP A 93 2.97 19.26 15.78
CA TRP A 93 3.29 18.15 14.88
C TRP A 93 2.49 18.29 13.59
N SER A 94 2.93 17.60 12.55
CA SER A 94 2.25 17.59 11.26
C SER A 94 2.21 16.17 10.68
N PHE A 95 1.44 15.97 9.62
CA PHE A 95 1.49 14.71 8.86
C PHE A 95 2.61 14.76 7.81
N ALA A 96 3.18 13.61 7.51
CA ALA A 96 3.99 13.45 6.31
C ALA A 96 3.07 13.40 5.08
N GLU A 97 3.24 14.35 4.15
CA GLU A 97 2.36 14.52 2.99
C GLU A 97 2.25 13.28 2.10
N ALA A 98 3.34 12.53 1.96
CA ALA A 98 3.40 11.33 1.12
C ALA A 98 3.31 10.01 1.92
N ALA A 99 2.69 10.03 3.11
CA ALA A 99 2.52 8.81 3.90
C ALA A 99 1.60 7.82 3.18
N SER A 100 2.12 6.62 2.88
CA SER A 100 1.37 5.55 2.22
C SER A 100 1.33 4.30 3.09
N GLY A 101 0.15 3.68 3.17
CA GLY A 101 -0.12 2.50 3.97
C GLY A 101 -0.42 2.78 5.44
N TYR A 102 0.24 3.75 6.04
CA TYR A 102 0.00 4.24 7.40
C TYR A 102 0.14 5.75 7.47
N PRO A 103 -0.63 6.44 8.34
CA PRO A 103 -0.34 7.83 8.63
C PRO A 103 0.98 7.94 9.39
N VAL A 104 1.77 8.93 9.04
CA VAL A 104 3.06 9.23 9.67
C VAL A 104 3.01 10.62 10.25
N VAL A 105 3.33 10.73 11.52
CA VAL A 105 3.44 12.02 12.24
C VAL A 105 4.87 12.49 12.20
N VAL A 106 5.06 13.77 11.90
CA VAL A 106 6.35 14.46 11.85
C VAL A 106 6.45 15.40 13.04
N ILE A 107 7.42 15.14 13.90
CA ILE A 107 7.64 15.90 15.14
C ILE A 107 9.02 16.56 15.06
N PRO A 108 9.09 17.90 14.98
CA PRO A 108 10.36 18.60 15.07
C PRO A 108 10.88 18.51 16.52
N ALA A 109 12.03 17.90 16.70
CA ALA A 109 12.72 17.88 17.97
C ALA A 109 13.92 18.83 17.90
N SER A 110 14.32 19.36 19.06
CA SER A 110 15.34 20.39 19.14
C SER A 110 16.74 19.93 18.69
N SER A 111 17.58 20.87 18.25
CA SER A 111 19.00 20.66 17.97
C SER A 111 19.84 20.56 19.25
N THR A 112 19.47 19.65 20.15
CA THR A 112 20.14 19.44 21.43
C THR A 112 20.84 18.08 21.46
N LYS A 113 21.87 17.97 22.33
CA LYS A 113 22.58 16.69 22.51
C LYS A 113 21.65 15.58 23.04
N LYS A 114 20.64 15.96 23.83
CA LYS A 114 19.65 15.02 24.39
C LYS A 114 18.25 15.50 24.05
N SER A 115 17.46 14.62 23.50
CA SER A 115 16.06 14.85 23.16
C SER A 115 15.22 13.72 23.75
N ILE A 116 14.17 14.09 24.46
CA ILE A 116 13.14 13.15 24.92
C ILE A 116 11.85 13.56 24.24
N VAL A 117 11.31 12.68 23.41
CA VAL A 117 10.02 12.88 22.75
C VAL A 117 9.01 11.94 23.38
N GLU A 118 7.91 12.48 23.88
CA GLU A 118 6.79 11.74 24.46
C GLU A 118 5.55 11.97 23.61
N ILE A 119 4.90 10.89 23.20
CA ILE A 119 3.66 10.91 22.44
C ILE A 119 2.62 10.15 23.23
N VAL A 120 1.55 10.83 23.63
CA VAL A 120 0.40 10.20 24.27
C VAL A 120 -0.68 9.99 23.23
N TRP A 121 -1.01 8.73 22.99
CA TRP A 121 -2.02 8.29 22.03
C TRP A 121 -3.40 8.21 22.69
N GLU A 122 -4.45 8.41 21.89
CA GLU A 122 -5.83 8.32 22.33
C GLU A 122 -6.71 7.65 21.27
N GLY A 123 -7.81 7.03 21.69
CA GLY A 123 -8.82 6.45 20.82
C GLY A 123 -8.50 5.03 20.37
N ASN A 124 -9.17 4.58 19.30
CA ASN A 124 -9.07 3.23 18.80
C ASN A 124 -7.75 3.00 18.03
N ARG A 125 -7.32 1.75 17.96
CA ARG A 125 -6.18 1.38 17.11
C ARG A 125 -6.52 1.58 15.65
N LEU A 126 -5.54 2.04 14.89
CA LEU A 126 -5.62 2.03 13.44
C LEU A 126 -5.36 0.62 12.90
N ASN A 127 -6.16 0.20 11.94
CA ASN A 127 -5.92 -1.02 11.17
C ASN A 127 -6.06 -0.69 9.68
N PRO A 128 -5.00 -0.14 9.07
CA PRO A 128 -5.07 0.39 7.71
C PRO A 128 -4.99 -0.68 6.62
N VAL A 129 -5.06 -1.96 6.95
CA VAL A 129 -4.93 -3.03 5.96
C VAL A 129 -6.25 -3.25 5.25
N LEU A 130 -6.30 -2.96 3.96
CA LEU A 130 -7.35 -3.40 3.04
C LEU A 130 -6.97 -4.75 2.40
N PRO A 131 -7.92 -5.67 2.23
CA PRO A 131 -7.64 -6.94 1.56
C PRO A 131 -7.30 -6.70 0.09
N GLU A 132 -6.49 -7.57 -0.49
CA GLU A 132 -6.29 -7.63 -1.93
C GLU A 132 -7.61 -8.02 -2.61
N ILE A 133 -7.91 -7.35 -3.71
CA ILE A 133 -9.14 -7.57 -4.48
C ILE A 133 -8.80 -8.45 -5.67
N GLN A 134 -9.59 -9.49 -5.85
CA GLN A 134 -9.57 -10.31 -7.07
C GLN A 134 -10.83 -9.99 -7.87
N ALA A 135 -10.66 -9.66 -9.14
CA ALA A 135 -11.75 -9.32 -10.04
C ALA A 135 -11.50 -9.88 -11.43
N GLU A 136 -12.56 -10.23 -12.14
CA GLU A 136 -12.49 -10.46 -13.57
C GLU A 136 -12.41 -9.14 -14.33
N ALA A 137 -11.81 -9.17 -15.51
CA ALA A 137 -11.77 -8.02 -16.42
C ALA A 137 -13.19 -7.47 -16.65
N LEU A 138 -13.33 -6.15 -16.56
CA LEU A 138 -14.60 -5.42 -16.70
C LEU A 138 -15.67 -5.72 -15.65
N ALA A 139 -15.33 -6.45 -14.58
CA ALA A 139 -16.28 -6.73 -13.48
C ALA A 139 -16.49 -5.52 -12.59
N GLU A 140 -17.63 -5.49 -11.94
CA GLU A 140 -17.91 -4.52 -10.87
C GLU A 140 -17.27 -4.99 -9.57
N ILE A 141 -16.62 -4.06 -8.88
CA ILE A 141 -16.05 -4.27 -7.55
C ILE A 141 -16.71 -3.36 -6.53
N ARG A 142 -16.76 -3.87 -5.29
CA ARG A 142 -17.18 -3.09 -4.14
C ARG A 142 -16.17 -3.28 -3.01
N ILE A 143 -15.63 -2.18 -2.54
CA ILE A 143 -14.65 -2.14 -1.47
C ILE A 143 -15.31 -1.48 -0.26
N PRO A 144 -15.56 -2.21 0.83
CA PRO A 144 -16.05 -1.62 2.05
C PRO A 144 -14.95 -0.86 2.78
N SER A 145 -15.29 0.20 3.48
CA SER A 145 -14.37 0.89 4.39
C SER A 145 -14.04 -0.01 5.59
N ILE A 146 -12.90 0.27 6.22
CA ILE A 146 -12.49 -0.33 7.48
C ILE A 146 -13.31 0.30 8.61
N LEU A 147 -13.63 -0.48 9.63
CA LEU A 147 -14.39 -0.01 10.78
C LEU A 147 -13.76 1.25 11.40
N GLY A 148 -14.53 2.32 11.49
CA GLY A 148 -14.11 3.60 12.05
C GLY A 148 -13.38 4.53 11.08
N ALA A 149 -13.08 4.08 9.85
CA ALA A 149 -12.47 4.91 8.83
C ALA A 149 -13.47 5.29 7.72
N VAL A 150 -13.23 6.41 7.07
CA VAL A 150 -13.99 6.86 5.90
C VAL A 150 -13.06 7.00 4.69
N PHE A 151 -13.62 6.77 3.51
CA PHE A 151 -12.94 7.01 2.25
C PHE A 151 -13.09 8.47 1.81
N GLY A 152 -12.04 8.98 1.18
CA GLY A 152 -12.03 10.27 0.52
C GLY A 152 -11.66 10.14 -0.95
N GLU A 153 -10.66 10.89 -1.36
CA GLU A 153 -10.17 10.98 -2.72
C GLU A 153 -9.52 9.68 -3.21
N ILE A 154 -9.64 9.38 -4.51
CA ILE A 154 -8.92 8.30 -5.18
C ILE A 154 -7.81 8.89 -6.05
N TYR A 155 -6.63 8.28 -5.99
CA TYR A 155 -5.54 8.49 -6.93
C TYR A 155 -5.26 7.18 -7.66
N ASP A 156 -5.60 7.12 -8.94
CA ASP A 156 -5.46 5.93 -9.79
C ASP A 156 -4.53 6.19 -10.98
N PRO A 157 -3.20 6.11 -10.77
CA PRO A 157 -2.23 6.38 -11.81
C PRO A 157 -2.19 5.32 -12.92
N GLN A 158 -2.77 4.14 -12.68
CA GLN A 158 -2.78 3.02 -13.62
C GLN A 158 -4.11 2.91 -14.40
N GLY A 159 -5.10 3.75 -14.08
CA GLY A 159 -6.40 3.73 -14.73
C GLY A 159 -7.16 2.42 -14.52
N VAL A 160 -7.03 1.82 -13.34
CA VAL A 160 -7.65 0.53 -12.99
C VAL A 160 -9.16 0.64 -12.88
N LEU A 161 -9.65 1.78 -12.40
CA LEU A 161 -11.05 2.02 -12.07
C LEU A 161 -11.75 2.78 -13.20
N ILE A 162 -12.91 2.29 -13.60
CA ILE A 162 -13.77 2.94 -14.58
C ILE A 162 -14.94 3.56 -13.82
N GLN A 163 -15.06 4.90 -13.89
CA GLN A 163 -16.11 5.68 -13.24
C GLN A 163 -16.30 5.33 -11.75
N PRO A 164 -15.27 5.48 -10.91
CA PRO A 164 -15.38 5.16 -9.50
C PRO A 164 -16.41 6.06 -8.79
N ASN A 165 -17.26 5.43 -7.99
CA ASN A 165 -18.19 6.11 -7.09
C ASN A 165 -17.70 5.88 -5.65
N VAL A 166 -17.33 6.96 -4.99
CA VAL A 166 -16.78 6.95 -3.63
C VAL A 166 -17.83 7.48 -2.67
N SER A 167 -18.09 6.71 -1.62
CA SER A 167 -18.83 7.15 -0.44
C SER A 167 -17.96 6.96 0.80
N ASP A 168 -18.34 7.55 1.92
CA ASP A 168 -17.62 7.40 3.19
C ASP A 168 -17.36 5.95 3.58
N THR A 169 -18.29 5.06 3.20
CA THR A 169 -18.28 3.66 3.65
C THR A 169 -17.93 2.64 2.57
N SER A 170 -17.87 3.04 1.31
CA SER A 170 -17.57 2.11 0.21
C SER A 170 -17.11 2.81 -1.06
N ILE A 171 -16.27 2.11 -1.81
CA ILE A 171 -15.94 2.43 -3.20
C ILE A 171 -16.63 1.40 -4.09
N ARG A 172 -17.32 1.87 -5.13
CA ARG A 172 -17.88 1.03 -6.19
C ARG A 172 -17.32 1.48 -7.52
N SER A 173 -16.85 0.53 -8.30
CA SER A 173 -16.32 0.82 -9.63
C SER A 173 -16.37 -0.42 -10.49
N LYS A 174 -16.25 -0.24 -11.78
CA LYS A 174 -15.89 -1.29 -12.72
C LYS A 174 -14.36 -1.28 -12.88
N VAL A 175 -13.71 -2.44 -12.91
CA VAL A 175 -12.28 -2.52 -13.23
C VAL A 175 -12.09 -2.52 -14.75
N ASN A 176 -10.90 -2.09 -15.21
CA ASN A 176 -10.53 -2.14 -16.62
C ASN A 176 -10.28 -3.60 -17.09
N ASP A 177 -9.83 -3.78 -18.33
CA ASP A 177 -9.54 -5.07 -18.94
C ASP A 177 -8.04 -5.41 -18.96
N HIS A 178 -7.20 -4.59 -18.33
CA HIS A 178 -5.78 -4.85 -18.24
C HIS A 178 -5.49 -5.92 -17.19
N LEU A 179 -5.10 -7.12 -17.66
CA LEU A 179 -4.84 -8.27 -16.79
C LEU A 179 -3.57 -8.07 -15.95
N GLY A 180 -3.57 -8.64 -14.74
CA GLY A 180 -2.41 -8.64 -13.85
C GLY A 180 -2.66 -7.93 -12.53
N HIS A 181 -1.56 -7.61 -11.85
CA HIS A 181 -1.59 -6.90 -10.58
C HIS A 181 -1.52 -5.39 -10.81
N HIS A 182 -2.44 -4.68 -10.20
CA HIS A 182 -2.56 -3.24 -10.26
C HIS A 182 -2.71 -2.65 -8.86
N THR A 183 -2.36 -1.38 -8.72
CA THR A 183 -2.52 -0.66 -7.45
C THR A 183 -3.06 0.73 -7.73
N PHE A 184 -4.11 1.10 -7.01
CA PHE A 184 -4.56 2.48 -6.87
C PHE A 184 -4.50 2.90 -5.41
N PHE A 185 -4.65 4.16 -5.12
CA PHE A 185 -4.58 4.71 -3.77
C PHE A 185 -5.89 5.38 -3.42
N VAL A 186 -6.29 5.22 -2.17
CA VAL A 186 -7.45 5.91 -1.62
C VAL A 186 -7.05 6.70 -0.38
N ARG A 187 -7.49 7.93 -0.29
CA ARG A 187 -7.31 8.75 0.89
C ARG A 187 -8.25 8.26 1.98
N MET A 188 -7.70 7.84 3.10
CA MET A 188 -8.45 7.35 4.25
C MET A 188 -8.34 8.32 5.41
N LYS A 189 -9.41 8.45 6.19
CA LYS A 189 -9.45 9.23 7.41
C LYS A 189 -10.06 8.41 8.53
N GLN A 190 -9.39 8.38 9.69
CA GLN A 190 -9.91 7.80 10.93
C GLN A 190 -9.55 8.71 12.11
N GLY A 191 -10.55 9.23 12.81
CA GLY A 191 -10.33 10.23 13.85
C GLY A 191 -9.64 11.48 13.32
N GLN A 192 -8.46 11.81 13.88
CA GLN A 192 -7.60 12.90 13.42
C GLN A 192 -6.65 12.47 12.29
N MET A 193 -6.51 11.15 12.04
CA MET A 193 -5.48 10.59 11.16
C MET A 193 -5.95 10.50 9.73
N GLU A 194 -5.02 10.81 8.82
CA GLU A 194 -5.25 10.81 7.39
C GLU A 194 -4.02 10.25 6.65
N TRP A 195 -4.25 9.40 5.64
CA TRP A 195 -3.17 8.77 4.87
C TRP A 195 -3.66 8.26 3.52
N TRP A 196 -2.73 7.97 2.62
CA TRP A 196 -3.00 7.27 1.37
C TRP A 196 -2.87 5.77 1.57
N GLN A 197 -3.96 5.04 1.36
CA GLN A 197 -3.98 3.59 1.45
C GLN A 197 -3.85 2.97 0.07
N PRO A 198 -2.79 2.18 -0.20
CA PRO A 198 -2.71 1.39 -1.43
C PRO A 198 -3.73 0.28 -1.41
N VAL A 199 -4.42 0.11 -2.53
CA VAL A 199 -5.39 -0.97 -2.78
C VAL A 199 -4.89 -1.79 -3.95
N ASN A 200 -4.56 -3.04 -3.68
CA ASN A 200 -4.09 -3.97 -4.70
C ASN A 200 -5.27 -4.70 -5.33
N VAL A 201 -5.27 -4.76 -6.65
CA VAL A 201 -6.28 -5.45 -7.45
C VAL A 201 -5.59 -6.42 -8.39
N GLN A 202 -5.97 -7.67 -8.33
CA GLN A 202 -5.58 -8.68 -9.32
C GLN A 202 -6.72 -8.85 -10.32
N ILE A 203 -6.49 -8.44 -11.57
CA ILE A 203 -7.45 -8.59 -12.66
C ILE A 203 -7.13 -9.86 -13.43
N THR A 204 -8.10 -10.77 -13.50
CA THR A 204 -8.01 -12.03 -14.20
C THR A 204 -8.90 -12.01 -15.43
N LYS A 205 -8.64 -12.94 -16.34
CA LYS A 205 -9.49 -13.12 -17.52
C LYS A 205 -10.88 -13.59 -17.09
N SER A 206 -11.91 -13.05 -17.71
CA SER A 206 -13.27 -13.56 -17.50
C SER A 206 -13.38 -14.99 -18.01
N GLU A 207 -13.81 -15.90 -17.15
CA GLU A 207 -14.02 -17.33 -17.50
C GLU A 207 -15.39 -17.59 -18.11
N LYS A 208 -15.97 -16.59 -18.78
CA LYS A 208 -17.23 -16.87 -19.47
C LYS A 208 -16.99 -17.95 -20.52
N SER A 209 -17.71 -19.04 -20.39
CA SER A 209 -17.63 -20.18 -21.29
C SER A 209 -17.80 -19.74 -22.74
N PRO A 210 -16.96 -20.23 -23.66
CA PRO A 210 -17.13 -19.95 -25.07
C PRO A 210 -18.50 -20.46 -25.51
N VAL A 211 -19.23 -19.65 -26.28
CA VAL A 211 -20.49 -20.07 -26.89
C VAL A 211 -20.17 -20.79 -28.18
N ILE A 212 -20.50 -22.07 -28.22
CA ILE A 212 -20.42 -22.86 -29.45
C ILE A 212 -21.68 -22.56 -30.26
N LEU A 213 -21.52 -21.94 -31.42
CA LEU A 213 -22.63 -21.72 -32.33
C LEU A 213 -23.14 -23.06 -32.92
N PRO A 214 -24.47 -23.23 -33.03
CA PRO A 214 -25.02 -24.47 -33.61
C PRO A 214 -24.56 -24.67 -35.06
N PHE A 215 -24.26 -25.90 -35.39
CA PHE A 215 -23.73 -26.31 -36.70
C PHE A 215 -24.55 -25.83 -37.91
N SER A 216 -25.85 -25.59 -37.71
CA SER A 216 -26.73 -25.11 -38.79
C SER A 216 -26.38 -23.71 -39.31
N GLN A 217 -25.46 -22.99 -38.62
CA GLN A 217 -25.05 -21.64 -39.02
C GLN A 217 -23.61 -21.58 -39.55
N VAL A 218 -22.94 -22.73 -39.63
CA VAL A 218 -21.53 -22.79 -40.04
C VAL A 218 -21.42 -23.68 -41.24
N ASN A 219 -20.62 -23.32 -42.22
CA ASN A 219 -20.29 -24.17 -43.33
C ASN A 219 -19.69 -25.48 -42.77
N THR A 220 -20.10 -26.62 -43.29
CA THR A 220 -19.87 -27.97 -42.71
C THR A 220 -18.42 -28.32 -42.40
N SER A 221 -17.46 -27.50 -42.79
CA SER A 221 -16.03 -27.67 -42.52
C SER A 221 -15.48 -26.78 -41.43
N GLU A 222 -16.25 -25.84 -40.88
CA GLU A 222 -15.75 -24.88 -39.92
C GLU A 222 -16.73 -24.67 -38.74
N CYS A 223 -16.21 -24.75 -37.53
CA CYS A 223 -16.93 -24.40 -36.34
C CYS A 223 -16.23 -23.21 -35.67
N ARG A 224 -16.98 -22.18 -35.32
CA ARG A 224 -16.44 -21.03 -34.60
C ARG A 224 -16.80 -21.11 -33.13
N VAL A 225 -15.79 -21.01 -32.28
CA VAL A 225 -15.98 -20.80 -30.85
C VAL A 225 -15.91 -19.32 -30.60
N MET A 226 -16.98 -18.74 -30.09
CA MET A 226 -17.03 -17.32 -29.74
C MET A 226 -17.15 -17.17 -28.25
N ASN A 227 -16.25 -16.42 -27.69
CA ASN A 227 -16.40 -15.88 -26.34
C ASN A 227 -17.05 -14.50 -26.48
N MET A 228 -18.32 -14.39 -26.11
CA MET A 228 -19.13 -13.20 -26.33
C MET A 228 -18.63 -11.95 -25.59
N ASP A 229 -17.83 -12.13 -24.56
CA ASP A 229 -17.31 -11.01 -23.76
C ASP A 229 -15.84 -10.71 -23.95
N SER A 230 -15.19 -11.46 -24.79
CA SER A 230 -13.81 -11.20 -25.18
C SER A 230 -13.74 -11.03 -26.69
N LEU A 231 -12.82 -10.22 -27.13
CA LEU A 231 -12.45 -10.07 -28.53
C LEU A 231 -11.86 -11.36 -29.15
N PHE A 232 -12.05 -12.52 -28.49
CA PHE A 232 -11.57 -13.80 -28.91
C PHE A 232 -12.60 -14.51 -29.78
N ASN A 233 -12.42 -14.47 -31.07
CA ASN A 233 -12.94 -15.48 -31.98
C ASN A 233 -11.88 -16.58 -32.11
N ALA A 234 -12.08 -17.70 -31.44
CA ALA A 234 -11.24 -18.87 -31.67
C ALA A 234 -11.70 -19.60 -32.93
N ASN A 235 -10.79 -19.82 -33.86
CA ASN A 235 -11.07 -20.61 -35.02
C ASN A 235 -10.90 -22.10 -34.66
N VAL A 236 -12.00 -22.85 -34.70
CA VAL A 236 -12.08 -24.25 -34.24
C VAL A 236 -11.15 -25.19 -35.04
N THR A 237 -10.73 -24.80 -36.24
CA THR A 237 -9.85 -25.60 -37.10
C THR A 237 -8.51 -25.95 -36.41
N ASP A 238 -7.97 -25.06 -35.59
CA ASP A 238 -6.63 -25.25 -34.99
C ASP A 238 -6.61 -26.30 -33.88
N ILE A 239 -7.76 -26.56 -33.24
CA ILE A 239 -7.87 -27.58 -32.17
C ILE A 239 -7.70 -28.99 -32.80
N PHE A 240 -8.28 -29.23 -33.99
CA PHE A 240 -8.22 -30.52 -34.63
C PHE A 240 -6.91 -30.79 -35.40
N ARG A 241 -6.12 -29.75 -35.66
CA ARG A 241 -4.78 -29.89 -36.24
C ARG A 241 -3.68 -30.15 -35.24
N ASN A 242 -3.98 -30.30 -33.95
CA ASN A 242 -2.99 -30.27 -32.86
C ASN A 242 -2.14 -28.98 -32.81
N GLU A 243 -2.54 -27.96 -33.55
CA GLU A 243 -1.99 -26.63 -33.42
C GLU A 243 -2.78 -25.97 -32.28
N TYR A 244 -2.28 -26.12 -31.10
CA TYR A 244 -2.91 -25.56 -29.93
C TYR A 244 -3.25 -24.09 -30.13
N LEU A 245 -4.32 -23.67 -29.48
CA LEU A 245 -4.65 -22.29 -29.21
C LEU A 245 -3.45 -21.62 -28.54
N THR A 246 -2.42 -21.41 -29.32
CA THR A 246 -1.30 -20.59 -28.86
C THR A 246 -1.72 -19.15 -29.01
N PRO A 247 -1.29 -18.24 -28.09
CA PRO A 247 -1.67 -16.83 -28.11
C PRO A 247 -1.11 -16.04 -29.31
N ARG A 248 -0.83 -16.71 -30.43
CA ARG A 248 -0.29 -16.12 -31.67
C ARG A 248 -1.35 -15.55 -32.60
N SER A 249 -2.62 -15.88 -32.38
CA SER A 249 -3.71 -15.32 -33.18
C SER A 249 -4.95 -15.17 -32.30
N PRO A 250 -5.61 -14.01 -32.31
CA PRO A 250 -6.90 -13.86 -31.67
C PRO A 250 -8.01 -14.66 -32.39
N TYR A 251 -7.70 -15.31 -33.52
CA TYR A 251 -8.65 -16.06 -34.29
C TYR A 251 -8.08 -17.47 -34.59
N THR A 252 -8.70 -18.45 -33.98
CA THR A 252 -8.38 -19.86 -34.24
C THR A 252 -9.55 -20.52 -34.92
N THR A 253 -9.35 -21.02 -36.11
CA THR A 253 -10.35 -21.76 -36.85
C THR A 253 -10.08 -23.26 -36.71
N LEU A 254 -11.01 -23.97 -36.08
CA LEU A 254 -10.99 -25.43 -36.02
C LEU A 254 -11.59 -25.99 -37.30
N GLN A 255 -10.82 -26.77 -38.07
CA GLN A 255 -11.36 -27.61 -39.17
C GLN A 255 -11.72 -28.96 -38.56
N LEU A 256 -12.97 -29.33 -38.71
CA LEU A 256 -13.42 -30.69 -38.41
C LEU A 256 -12.90 -31.65 -39.47
N PRO A 257 -12.42 -32.83 -39.10
CA PRO A 257 -12.14 -33.87 -40.11
C PRO A 257 -13.43 -34.21 -40.86
N VAL A 258 -13.34 -34.28 -42.18
CA VAL A 258 -14.42 -34.65 -43.09
C VAL A 258 -14.69 -36.15 -42.98
#